data_20ac50248c1e2548f55b92b5325dbc70
#
_entry.id   20ac50248c1e2548f55b92b5325dbc70
#
_cell.length_a   1.000
_cell.length_b   1.000
_cell.length_c   1.000
_cell.angle_alpha   90.00
_cell.angle_beta   90.00
_cell.angle_gamma   90.00
#
_symmetry.space_group_name_H-M   'P 1'
#
loop_
_entity.id
_entity.type
_entity.pdbx_description
1 polymer ?
#
loop_
_entity_poly.entity_id
_entity_poly.type
_entity_poly.pdbx_seq_one_letter_code
_entity_poly.pdbx_strand_id
1 'polypeptide(L)'
;KQSNHHWRRKILVALHVAGFCALCFVSACNSNKINQTHHEGGSQYAKGFAIYTFNGYRELIIFNPWQKADTLAHFFVVRKADEVPEHLTNKKVIRTPLQRIVTLSSTQWGPLISLGETEKVVAVSESRFISNPIMKKAVAEGVVADVAGEGRYNIEKMLLLNPDLI
;
A
#
# COMPACT_ATOMS: atom_id res chain seq x y z
N LYS A 1 23.18 -68.79 -32.40
CA LYS A 1 23.74 -68.14 -31.16
C LYS A 1 23.82 -66.62 -31.23
N GLN A 2 23.25 -65.96 -32.28
CA GLN A 2 23.35 -64.52 -32.52
C GLN A 2 22.04 -63.72 -32.24
N SER A 3 20.94 -64.38 -31.93
CA SER A 3 19.63 -63.74 -31.78
C SER A 3 19.41 -63.05 -30.43
N ASN A 4 20.10 -63.43 -29.35
CA ASN A 4 19.85 -62.94 -28.00
C ASN A 4 20.49 -61.56 -27.66
N HIS A 5 21.51 -61.13 -28.45
CA HIS A 5 22.17 -59.86 -28.18
C HIS A 5 21.38 -58.62 -28.65
N HIS A 6 20.61 -58.77 -29.74
CA HIS A 6 19.81 -57.70 -30.28
C HIS A 6 18.58 -57.39 -29.44
N TRP A 7 17.99 -58.39 -28.82
CA TRP A 7 16.81 -58.24 -27.94
C TRP A 7 17.18 -57.61 -26.60
N ARG A 8 18.31 -58.03 -26.01
CA ARG A 8 18.82 -57.47 -24.74
C ARG A 8 19.21 -55.97 -24.92
N ARG A 9 19.76 -55.55 -26.06
CA ARG A 9 20.05 -54.16 -26.34
C ARG A 9 18.77 -53.31 -26.46
N LYS A 10 17.71 -53.82 -27.08
CA LYS A 10 16.43 -53.09 -27.18
C LYS A 10 15.75 -52.93 -25.84
N ILE A 11 15.83 -53.90 -24.96
CA ILE A 11 15.28 -53.81 -23.58
C ILE A 11 16.09 -52.81 -22.74
N LEU A 12 17.41 -52.81 -22.83
CA LEU A 12 18.27 -51.85 -22.15
C LEU A 12 18.00 -50.38 -22.60
N VAL A 13 17.85 -50.17 -23.89
CA VAL A 13 17.51 -48.85 -24.43
C VAL A 13 16.11 -48.40 -24.01
N ALA A 14 15.13 -49.29 -24.01
CA ALA A 14 13.76 -49.00 -23.53
C ALA A 14 13.72 -48.66 -22.03
N LEU A 15 14.51 -49.35 -21.22
CA LEU A 15 14.64 -49.05 -19.77
C LEU A 15 15.33 -47.69 -19.50
N HIS A 16 16.33 -47.32 -20.28
CA HIS A 16 16.97 -46.01 -20.16
C HIS A 16 16.07 -44.84 -20.61
N VAL A 17 15.30 -45.04 -21.70
CA VAL A 17 14.32 -44.06 -22.16
C VAL A 17 13.17 -43.89 -21.17
N ALA A 18 12.66 -44.97 -20.60
CA ALA A 18 11.61 -44.94 -19.56
C ALA A 18 12.12 -44.27 -18.27
N GLY A 19 13.37 -44.55 -17.85
CA GLY A 19 14.00 -43.88 -16.70
C GLY A 19 14.23 -42.38 -16.91
N PHE A 20 14.61 -41.98 -18.11
CA PHE A 20 14.81 -40.56 -18.44
C PHE A 20 13.49 -39.79 -18.49
N CYS A 21 12.41 -40.37 -19.03
CA CYS A 21 11.08 -39.77 -18.97
C CYS A 21 10.55 -39.61 -17.53
N ALA A 22 10.81 -40.57 -16.65
CA ALA A 22 10.38 -40.49 -15.25
C ALA A 22 11.09 -39.37 -14.48
N LEU A 23 12.35 -39.08 -14.79
CA LEU A 23 13.08 -37.95 -14.19
C LEU A 23 12.61 -36.56 -14.65
N CYS A 24 12.03 -36.46 -15.85
CA CYS A 24 11.49 -35.18 -16.36
C CYS A 24 10.17 -34.77 -15.69
N PHE A 25 9.43 -35.68 -15.10
CA PHE A 25 8.15 -35.38 -14.42
C PHE A 25 8.29 -34.83 -13.00
N VAL A 26 9.45 -34.94 -12.36
CA VAL A 26 9.66 -34.41 -11.00
C VAL A 26 10.10 -32.93 -10.99
N SER A 27 10.38 -32.32 -12.16
CA SER A 27 10.75 -30.90 -12.28
C SER A 27 9.57 -29.98 -12.57
N ALA A 28 8.33 -30.47 -12.50
CA ALA A 28 7.13 -29.69 -12.72
C ALA A 28 6.75 -28.93 -11.45
N CYS A 29 7.11 -27.68 -11.44
CA CYS A 29 6.41 -26.57 -10.76
C CYS A 29 6.21 -26.69 -9.26
N ASN A 30 7.22 -26.33 -8.50
CA ASN A 30 6.97 -25.64 -7.25
C ASN A 30 6.71 -24.14 -7.57
N SER A 31 5.60 -23.86 -8.24
CA SER A 31 5.03 -22.53 -8.23
C SER A 31 4.55 -22.30 -6.81
N ASN A 32 5.34 -21.59 -6.01
CA ASN A 32 4.85 -20.91 -4.83
C ASN A 32 3.72 -19.97 -5.31
N LYS A 33 2.51 -20.51 -5.39
CA LYS A 33 1.30 -19.71 -5.34
C LYS A 33 1.36 -19.03 -3.98
N ILE A 34 1.85 -17.80 -3.96
CA ILE A 34 1.53 -16.86 -2.90
C ILE A 34 0.00 -16.86 -2.90
N ASN A 35 -0.59 -17.56 -1.93
CA ASN A 35 -2.01 -17.47 -1.67
C ASN A 35 -2.26 -16.04 -1.19
N GLN A 36 -2.44 -15.14 -2.15
CA GLN A 36 -2.98 -13.83 -1.91
C GLN A 36 -4.45 -14.08 -1.54
N THR A 37 -4.72 -14.16 -0.25
CA THR A 37 -6.08 -14.09 0.25
C THR A 37 -6.56 -12.66 -0.04
N HIS A 38 -7.09 -12.46 -1.24
CA HIS A 38 -7.86 -11.29 -1.58
C HIS A 38 -9.15 -11.36 -0.74
N HIS A 39 -9.18 -10.68 0.39
CA HIS A 39 -10.45 -10.25 0.92
C HIS A 39 -10.94 -9.14 -0.01
N GLU A 40 -12.07 -9.36 -0.69
CA GLU A 40 -12.75 -8.33 -1.46
C GLU A 40 -13.00 -7.13 -0.55
N GLY A 41 -12.13 -6.14 -0.63
CA GLY A 41 -12.13 -4.97 0.22
C GLY A 41 -12.84 -3.79 -0.42
N GLY A 42 -13.94 -4.03 -1.10
CA GLY A 42 -14.82 -2.96 -1.55
C GLY A 42 -15.66 -2.45 -0.39
N SER A 43 -15.72 -1.14 -0.17
CA SER A 43 -16.72 -0.58 0.73
C SER A 43 -18.12 -0.82 0.15
N GLN A 44 -19.05 -1.30 0.98
CA GLN A 44 -20.44 -1.50 0.56
C GLN A 44 -21.10 -0.21 0.04
N TYR A 45 -20.68 0.94 0.55
CA TYR A 45 -21.30 2.24 0.27
C TYR A 45 -20.39 3.18 -0.53
N ALA A 46 -19.08 3.18 -0.26
CA ALA A 46 -18.15 4.07 -0.93
C ALA A 46 -17.64 3.45 -2.24
N LYS A 47 -17.85 4.15 -3.36
CA LYS A 47 -17.45 3.71 -4.70
C LYS A 47 -16.21 4.44 -5.22
N GLY A 48 -15.71 5.46 -4.49
CA GLY A 48 -14.58 6.28 -4.91
C GLY A 48 -13.21 5.67 -4.59
N PHE A 49 -13.17 4.57 -3.82
CA PHE A 49 -11.93 3.89 -3.48
C PHE A 49 -12.16 2.40 -3.19
N ALA A 50 -11.08 1.62 -3.20
CA ALA A 50 -11.07 0.24 -2.73
C ALA A 50 -9.88 0.01 -1.80
N ILE A 51 -10.07 -0.88 -0.81
CA ILE A 51 -9.01 -1.33 0.11
C ILE A 51 -8.93 -2.85 0.00
N TYR A 52 -7.76 -3.37 -0.35
CA TYR A 52 -7.47 -4.80 -0.36
C TYR A 52 -6.51 -5.13 0.77
N THR A 53 -6.75 -6.23 1.47
CA THR A 53 -5.89 -6.66 2.57
C THR A 53 -5.05 -7.85 2.15
N PHE A 54 -3.74 -7.72 2.36
CA PHE A 54 -2.74 -8.74 2.10
C PHE A 54 -1.99 -9.08 3.39
N ASN A 55 -1.18 -10.11 3.34
CA ASN A 55 -0.31 -10.44 4.46
C ASN A 55 0.79 -9.35 4.59
N GLY A 56 0.77 -8.61 5.71
CA GLY A 56 1.75 -7.57 6.03
C GLY A 56 1.45 -6.17 5.48
N TYR A 57 0.45 -5.98 4.60
CA TYR A 57 0.08 -4.65 4.10
C TYR A 57 -1.36 -4.57 3.61
N ARG A 58 -1.83 -3.35 3.37
CA ARG A 58 -3.08 -3.08 2.66
C ARG A 58 -2.79 -2.25 1.42
N GLU A 59 -3.59 -2.44 0.41
CA GLU A 59 -3.56 -1.67 -0.82
C GLU A 59 -4.76 -0.74 -0.84
N LEU A 60 -4.52 0.56 -1.04
CA LEU A 60 -5.55 1.59 -1.16
C LEU A 60 -5.51 2.14 -2.58
N ILE A 61 -6.59 1.93 -3.31
CA ILE A 61 -6.78 2.44 -4.66
C ILE A 61 -7.84 3.53 -4.61
N ILE A 62 -7.53 4.71 -5.13
CA ILE A 62 -8.47 5.82 -5.28
C ILE A 62 -8.81 5.94 -6.75
N PHE A 63 -10.08 5.77 -7.07
CA PHE A 63 -10.58 5.83 -8.44
C PHE A 63 -10.72 7.27 -8.93
N ASN A 64 -10.50 7.48 -10.22
CA ASN A 64 -10.68 8.76 -10.84
C ASN A 64 -12.18 9.06 -11.01
N PRO A 65 -12.73 10.10 -10.36
CA PRO A 65 -14.16 10.41 -10.45
C PRO A 65 -14.55 11.01 -11.80
N TRP A 66 -13.57 11.49 -12.58
CA TRP A 66 -13.81 12.12 -13.88
C TRP A 66 -13.59 11.18 -15.07
N GLN A 67 -12.82 10.11 -14.89
CA GLN A 67 -12.53 9.13 -15.94
C GLN A 67 -12.83 7.73 -15.42
N LYS A 68 -13.84 7.08 -16.01
CA LYS A 68 -14.20 5.71 -15.65
C LYS A 68 -13.05 4.76 -15.94
N ALA A 69 -12.86 3.78 -15.04
CA ALA A 69 -11.83 2.75 -15.10
C ALA A 69 -10.38 3.25 -14.97
N ASP A 70 -10.17 4.51 -14.58
CA ASP A 70 -8.86 5.06 -14.31
C ASP A 70 -8.60 5.18 -12.80
N THR A 71 -7.33 5.07 -12.42
CA THR A 71 -6.86 5.17 -11.03
C THR A 71 -6.22 6.54 -10.81
N LEU A 72 -6.79 7.33 -9.90
CA LEU A 72 -6.25 8.62 -9.52
C LEU A 72 -4.99 8.48 -8.65
N ALA A 73 -5.03 7.57 -7.69
CA ALA A 73 -3.91 7.31 -6.80
C ALA A 73 -3.91 5.86 -6.30
N HIS A 74 -2.71 5.35 -6.00
CA HIS A 74 -2.47 4.01 -5.52
C HIS A 74 -1.43 4.06 -4.41
N PHE A 75 -1.80 3.59 -3.21
CA PHE A 75 -0.96 3.58 -2.03
C PHE A 75 -0.91 2.20 -1.41
N PHE A 76 0.19 1.92 -0.72
CA PHE A 76 0.36 0.73 0.09
C PHE A 76 0.49 1.13 1.55
N VAL A 77 -0.34 0.58 2.41
CA VAL A 77 -0.40 0.91 3.83
C VAL A 77 0.28 -0.21 4.62
N VAL A 78 1.40 0.11 5.26
CA VAL A 78 2.22 -0.83 6.03
C VAL A 78 2.36 -0.32 7.46
N ARG A 79 2.21 -1.18 8.45
CA ARG A 79 2.40 -0.76 9.86
C ARG A 79 3.85 -0.34 10.12
N LYS A 80 4.06 0.66 10.97
CA LYS A 80 5.40 1.11 11.38
C LYS A 80 6.21 -0.01 12.07
N ALA A 81 5.52 -0.95 12.73
CA ALA A 81 6.12 -2.10 13.38
C ALA A 81 6.57 -3.21 12.42
N ASP A 82 6.07 -3.20 11.20
CA ASP A 82 6.37 -4.24 10.19
C ASP A 82 7.42 -3.73 9.20
N GLU A 83 8.16 -4.64 8.61
CA GLU A 83 9.04 -4.32 7.48
C GLU A 83 8.23 -4.06 6.21
N VAL A 84 8.73 -3.16 5.38
CA VAL A 84 8.13 -2.92 4.06
C VAL A 84 8.53 -4.09 3.15
N PRO A 85 7.58 -4.84 2.59
CA PRO A 85 7.89 -5.89 1.64
C PRO A 85 8.76 -5.39 0.48
N GLU A 86 9.75 -6.16 0.07
CA GLU A 86 10.75 -5.77 -0.93
C GLU A 86 10.12 -5.24 -2.23
N HIS A 87 9.05 -5.89 -2.70
CA HIS A 87 8.33 -5.50 -3.91
C HIS A 87 7.60 -4.14 -3.81
N LEU A 88 7.49 -3.56 -2.60
CA LEU A 88 6.89 -2.25 -2.33
C LEU A 88 7.92 -1.13 -2.13
N THR A 89 9.22 -1.42 -2.14
CA THR A 89 10.30 -0.45 -1.82
C THR A 89 10.23 0.81 -2.71
N ASN A 90 9.83 0.66 -3.97
CA ASN A 90 9.71 1.78 -4.93
C ASN A 90 8.26 2.23 -5.14
N LYS A 91 7.36 1.89 -4.21
CA LYS A 91 5.94 2.26 -4.28
C LYS A 91 5.61 3.38 -3.30
N LYS A 92 4.43 3.99 -3.46
CA LYS A 92 3.93 4.98 -2.50
C LYS A 92 3.44 4.26 -1.23
N VAL A 93 4.31 4.17 -0.23
CA VAL A 93 4.01 3.49 1.04
C VAL A 93 3.63 4.52 2.09
N ILE A 94 2.49 4.28 2.77
CA ILE A 94 2.04 5.02 3.95
C ILE A 94 2.32 4.15 5.17
N ARG A 95 3.09 4.69 6.14
CA ARG A 95 3.44 4.00 7.38
C ARG A 95 2.44 4.35 8.48
N THR A 96 1.75 3.34 9.01
CA THR A 96 0.71 3.52 10.04
C THR A 96 1.13 2.93 11.40
N PRO A 97 0.60 3.45 12.54
CA PRO A 97 -0.37 4.55 12.65
C PRO A 97 0.23 5.90 12.28
N LEU A 98 -0.59 6.79 11.69
CA LEU A 98 -0.22 8.18 11.46
C LEU A 98 -0.27 8.93 12.80
N GLN A 99 0.74 9.75 13.08
CA GLN A 99 0.83 10.54 14.31
C GLN A 99 0.98 12.04 14.03
N ARG A 100 1.45 12.38 12.84
CA ARG A 100 1.77 13.77 12.44
C ARG A 100 1.21 14.05 11.06
N ILE A 101 0.09 14.74 11.01
CA ILE A 101 -0.63 15.02 9.76
C ILE A 101 -0.62 16.53 9.51
N VAL A 102 -0.18 16.95 8.34
CA VAL A 102 -0.35 18.30 7.84
C VAL A 102 -1.61 18.34 6.99
N THR A 103 -2.50 19.28 7.26
CA THR A 103 -3.73 19.45 6.51
C THR A 103 -3.78 20.83 5.89
N LEU A 104 -4.10 20.90 4.59
CA LEU A 104 -4.05 22.13 3.82
C LEU A 104 -5.44 22.76 3.60
N SER A 105 -6.49 22.09 4.09
CA SER A 105 -7.86 22.59 3.99
C SER A 105 -8.76 22.06 5.11
N SER A 106 -9.87 22.76 5.35
CA SER A 106 -10.89 22.33 6.32
C SER A 106 -11.55 20.99 5.97
N THR A 107 -11.60 20.65 4.70
CA THR A 107 -12.12 19.36 4.24
C THR A 107 -11.24 18.18 4.64
N GLN A 108 -9.97 18.42 4.97
CA GLN A 108 -9.04 17.39 5.41
C GLN A 108 -9.05 17.24 6.93
N TRP A 109 -8.98 18.32 7.72
CA TRP A 109 -8.97 18.21 9.19
C TRP A 109 -10.36 18.03 9.80
N GLY A 110 -11.43 18.45 9.13
CA GLY A 110 -12.80 18.27 9.61
C GLY A 110 -13.16 16.82 9.93
N PRO A 111 -12.94 15.86 9.02
CA PRO A 111 -13.11 14.44 9.31
C PRO A 111 -12.26 13.93 10.48
N LEU A 112 -11.03 14.43 10.68
CA LEU A 112 -10.18 14.04 11.80
C LEU A 112 -10.78 14.43 13.15
N ILE A 113 -11.43 15.61 13.23
CA ILE A 113 -12.17 16.00 14.44
C ILE A 113 -13.31 15.03 14.71
N SER A 114 -14.08 14.68 13.70
CA SER A 114 -15.21 13.75 13.84
C SER A 114 -14.78 12.35 14.27
N LEU A 115 -13.55 11.96 13.93
CA LEU A 115 -12.94 10.69 14.31
C LEU A 115 -12.24 10.74 15.68
N GLY A 116 -12.18 11.92 16.35
CA GLY A 116 -11.44 12.09 17.60
C GLY A 116 -9.92 12.11 17.44
N GLU A 117 -9.41 12.38 16.23
CA GLU A 117 -8.00 12.29 15.88
C GLU A 117 -7.35 13.68 15.67
N THR A 118 -7.91 14.70 16.31
CA THR A 118 -7.47 16.10 16.17
C THR A 118 -6.02 16.31 16.61
N GLU A 119 -5.58 15.59 17.63
CA GLU A 119 -4.22 15.65 18.18
C GLU A 119 -3.13 15.26 17.18
N LYS A 120 -3.49 14.54 16.14
CA LYS A 120 -2.55 14.14 15.06
C LYS A 120 -2.31 15.25 14.04
N VAL A 121 -3.13 16.29 14.05
CA VAL A 121 -2.94 17.46 13.18
C VAL A 121 -1.83 18.33 13.76
N VAL A 122 -0.70 18.42 13.06
CA VAL A 122 0.45 19.22 13.49
C VAL A 122 0.56 20.53 12.74
N ALA A 123 -0.11 20.66 11.60
CA ALA A 123 -0.19 21.92 10.89
C ALA A 123 -1.46 22.04 10.04
N VAL A 124 -1.87 23.27 9.84
CA VAL A 124 -2.97 23.68 8.97
C VAL A 124 -2.51 24.80 8.04
N SER A 125 -3.25 25.04 6.98
CA SER A 125 -3.07 26.21 6.14
C SER A 125 -4.15 27.25 6.43
N GLU A 126 -3.78 28.52 6.30
CA GLU A 126 -4.68 29.68 6.40
C GLU A 126 -5.53 29.70 7.68
N SER A 127 -4.86 29.62 8.83
CA SER A 127 -5.49 29.57 10.17
C SER A 127 -6.49 30.69 10.43
N ARG A 128 -6.33 31.85 9.75
CA ARG A 128 -7.24 33.01 9.83
C ARG A 128 -8.69 32.68 9.44
N PHE A 129 -8.89 31.66 8.59
CA PHE A 129 -10.23 31.23 8.14
C PHE A 129 -10.81 30.07 8.95
N ILE A 130 -10.08 29.60 9.96
CA ILE A 130 -10.56 28.50 10.82
C ILE A 130 -11.60 29.05 11.78
N SER A 131 -12.84 28.55 11.65
CA SER A 131 -13.95 28.87 12.56
C SER A 131 -14.13 27.83 13.65
N ASN A 132 -13.66 26.60 13.46
CA ASN A 132 -13.81 25.52 14.45
C ASN A 132 -13.05 25.86 15.74
N PRO A 133 -13.70 25.86 16.93
CA PRO A 133 -13.10 26.33 18.18
C PRO A 133 -11.93 25.46 18.64
N ILE A 134 -11.99 24.13 18.44
CA ILE A 134 -10.92 23.20 18.83
C ILE A 134 -9.66 23.49 18.04
N MET A 135 -9.77 23.58 16.72
CA MET A 135 -8.62 23.83 15.85
C MET A 135 -8.09 25.27 16.05
N LYS A 136 -8.99 26.24 16.20
CA LYS A 136 -8.61 27.64 16.49
C LYS A 136 -7.80 27.76 17.77
N LYS A 137 -8.23 27.08 18.83
CA LYS A 137 -7.50 27.01 20.11
C LYS A 137 -6.12 26.38 19.93
N ALA A 138 -6.03 25.22 19.26
CA ALA A 138 -4.77 24.52 19.02
C ALA A 138 -3.74 25.39 18.24
N VAL A 139 -4.22 26.17 17.26
CA VAL A 139 -3.36 27.14 16.54
C VAL A 139 -2.93 28.27 17.44
N ALA A 140 -3.85 28.87 18.23
CA ALA A 140 -3.54 29.98 19.13
C ALA A 140 -2.52 29.59 20.23
N GLU A 141 -2.57 28.35 20.69
CA GLU A 141 -1.64 27.77 21.67
C GLU A 141 -0.31 27.31 21.05
N GLY A 142 -0.17 27.40 19.72
CA GLY A 142 1.04 26.97 19.02
C GLY A 142 1.22 25.44 18.91
N VAL A 143 0.22 24.66 19.31
CA VAL A 143 0.20 23.19 19.18
C VAL A 143 0.10 22.79 17.71
N VAL A 144 -0.68 23.53 16.94
CA VAL A 144 -0.85 23.36 15.50
C VAL A 144 -0.23 24.57 14.77
N ALA A 145 0.71 24.32 13.89
CA ALA A 145 1.38 25.38 13.13
C ALA A 145 0.53 25.84 11.95
N ASP A 146 0.56 27.13 11.62
CA ASP A 146 0.09 27.61 10.33
C ASP A 146 1.23 27.54 9.32
N VAL A 147 1.00 26.81 8.22
CA VAL A 147 1.96 26.66 7.12
C VAL A 147 1.58 27.46 5.89
N ALA A 148 0.65 28.41 6.02
CA ALA A 148 0.41 29.38 4.96
C ALA A 148 1.65 30.24 4.75
N GLY A 149 1.91 30.60 3.51
CA GLY A 149 2.91 31.56 3.07
C GLY A 149 2.27 32.59 2.15
N GLU A 150 3.06 33.50 1.63
CA GLU A 150 2.60 34.54 0.68
C GLU A 150 2.22 33.87 -0.66
N GLY A 151 0.93 33.56 -0.83
CA GLY A 151 0.37 32.94 -2.05
C GLY A 151 0.78 31.50 -2.30
N ARG A 152 1.46 30.83 -1.35
CA ARG A 152 1.87 29.43 -1.42
C ARG A 152 2.00 28.83 -0.03
N TYR A 153 2.25 27.53 0.05
CA TYR A 153 2.58 26.86 1.31
C TYR A 153 4.06 27.01 1.65
N ASN A 154 4.37 27.14 2.93
CA ASN A 154 5.74 27.10 3.42
C ASN A 154 6.22 25.66 3.56
N ILE A 155 6.82 25.15 2.48
CA ILE A 155 7.28 23.76 2.38
C ILE A 155 8.36 23.45 3.43
N GLU A 156 9.28 24.39 3.68
CA GLU A 156 10.35 24.21 4.67
C GLU A 156 9.77 24.01 6.07
N LYS A 157 8.79 24.85 6.45
CA LYS A 157 8.09 24.70 7.72
C LYS A 157 7.34 23.37 7.81
N MET A 158 6.71 22.92 6.72
CA MET A 158 6.06 21.60 6.69
C MET A 158 7.06 20.48 6.91
N LEU A 159 8.22 20.50 6.24
CA LEU A 159 9.25 19.48 6.37
C LEU A 159 9.86 19.44 7.79
N LEU A 160 10.08 20.61 8.41
CA LEU A 160 10.56 20.69 9.79
C LEU A 160 9.62 20.03 10.80
N LEU A 161 8.35 19.98 10.50
CA LEU A 161 7.37 19.28 11.34
C LEU A 161 7.47 17.74 11.23
N ASN A 162 8.28 17.22 10.31
CA ASN A 162 8.44 15.78 10.06
C ASN A 162 7.10 15.02 10.00
N PRO A 163 6.21 15.37 9.06
CA PRO A 163 4.88 14.77 8.98
C PRO A 163 4.94 13.34 8.43
N ASP A 164 4.01 12.52 8.90
CA ASP A 164 3.75 11.18 8.33
C ASP A 164 2.92 11.28 7.02
N LEU A 165 2.11 12.36 6.91
CA LEU A 165 1.21 12.60 5.78
C LEU A 165 0.97 14.11 5.59
N ILE A 166 0.88 14.51 4.33
CA ILE A 166 0.48 15.86 3.90
C ILE A 166 -0.70 15.75 2.95
#